data_b41b946460d2ccc5ed9a5ca127d135c7
#
_entry.id   b41b946460d2ccc5ed9a5ca127d135c7
#
_cell.length_a   1.000
_cell.length_b   1.000
_cell.length_c   1.000
_cell.angle_alpha   90.00
_cell.angle_beta   90.00
_cell.angle_gamma   90.00
#
_symmetry.space_group_name_H-M   'P 1'
#
loop_
_entity.id
_entity.type
_entity.pdbx_description
1 polymer ?
#
loop_
_entity_poly.entity_id
_entity_poly.type
_entity_poly.pdbx_seq_one_letter_code
_entity_poly.pdbx_strand_id
1 'polypeptide(L)'
;MLNFTYKYLLKKLLFLLNPEVAHKLVENLLYLFPKNLFKFIFGYKFNSKISTQIFNNKIPSPIGIAAGLDKNFKSTPNYLNLGFGFSVVGTVMIEPRKGNPKPRLIRDKSNNELINSLSFPSEGSKAILKRLKSNSAPKERLIISVSGKSEEEIIENILLFESYCFALE
;
A
#
# COMPACT_ATOMS: atom_id res chain seq x y z
N MET A 1 -18.78 11.12 -12.88
CA MET A 1 -17.80 11.26 -13.97
C MET A 1 -16.56 10.38 -13.76
N LEU A 2 -15.84 10.47 -12.66
CA LEU A 2 -14.64 9.64 -12.38
C LEU A 2 -14.89 8.13 -12.49
N ASN A 3 -16.00 7.64 -11.93
CA ASN A 3 -16.35 6.21 -11.95
C ASN A 3 -16.58 5.68 -13.37
N PHE A 4 -17.20 6.49 -14.23
CA PHE A 4 -17.42 6.16 -15.65
C PHE A 4 -16.08 6.09 -16.41
N THR A 5 -15.23 7.11 -16.28
CA THR A 5 -13.92 7.15 -16.92
C THR A 5 -13.03 6.00 -16.49
N TYR A 6 -13.01 5.68 -15.19
CA TYR A 6 -12.28 4.52 -14.70
C TYR A 6 -12.82 3.21 -15.32
N LYS A 7 -14.11 2.96 -15.21
CA LYS A 7 -14.72 1.68 -15.63
C LYS A 7 -14.58 1.42 -17.13
N TYR A 8 -14.79 2.44 -17.95
CA TYR A 8 -14.89 2.27 -19.40
C TYR A 8 -13.60 2.56 -20.18
N LEU A 9 -12.68 3.33 -19.59
CA LEU A 9 -11.43 3.71 -20.26
C LEU A 9 -10.20 3.19 -19.50
N LEU A 10 -9.93 3.71 -18.30
CA LEU A 10 -8.69 3.41 -17.56
C LEU A 10 -8.55 1.93 -17.22
N LYS A 11 -9.62 1.28 -16.75
CA LYS A 11 -9.60 -0.15 -16.44
C LYS A 11 -9.25 -0.97 -17.67
N LYS A 12 -9.83 -0.67 -18.83
CA LYS A 12 -9.55 -1.41 -20.07
C LYS A 12 -8.08 -1.25 -20.49
N LEU A 13 -7.54 -0.04 -20.44
CA LEU A 13 -6.13 0.23 -20.75
C LEU A 13 -5.19 -0.50 -19.78
N LEU A 14 -5.45 -0.43 -18.48
CA LEU A 14 -4.64 -1.14 -17.48
C LEU A 14 -4.72 -2.67 -17.63
N PHE A 15 -5.86 -3.19 -18.14
CA PHE A 15 -6.03 -4.62 -18.36
C PHE A 15 -5.35 -5.14 -19.64
N LEU A 16 -4.89 -4.27 -20.52
CA LEU A 16 -4.02 -4.66 -21.64
C LEU A 16 -2.57 -4.91 -21.17
N LEU A 17 -2.18 -4.31 -20.06
CA LEU A 17 -0.84 -4.45 -19.50
C LEU A 17 -0.74 -5.73 -18.65
N ASN A 18 0.50 -6.25 -18.55
CA ASN A 18 0.81 -7.25 -17.54
C ASN A 18 0.43 -6.69 -16.15
N PRO A 19 -0.19 -7.49 -15.24
CA PRO A 19 -0.68 -6.99 -13.95
C PRO A 19 0.42 -6.34 -13.10
N GLU A 20 1.64 -6.86 -13.09
CA GLU A 20 2.76 -6.26 -12.33
C GLU A 20 3.23 -4.92 -12.94
N VAL A 21 3.16 -4.79 -14.27
CA VAL A 21 3.46 -3.53 -14.96
C VAL A 21 2.39 -2.48 -14.67
N ALA A 22 1.11 -2.88 -14.75
CA ALA A 22 -0.01 -1.99 -14.42
C ALA A 22 0.07 -1.49 -12.96
N HIS A 23 0.38 -2.39 -12.02
CA HIS A 23 0.57 -2.04 -10.61
C HIS A 23 1.69 -1.00 -10.44
N LYS A 24 2.88 -1.26 -10.99
CA LYS A 24 4.02 -0.33 -10.92
C LYS A 24 3.73 1.02 -11.55
N LEU A 25 3.01 1.04 -12.68
CA LEU A 25 2.62 2.28 -13.33
C LEU A 25 1.75 3.14 -12.41
N VAL A 26 0.71 2.55 -11.82
CA VAL A 26 -0.18 3.26 -10.89
C VAL A 26 0.56 3.68 -9.61
N GLU A 27 1.39 2.81 -9.04
CA GLU A 27 2.21 3.14 -7.87
C GLU A 27 3.12 4.34 -8.14
N ASN A 28 3.83 4.35 -9.27
CA ASN A 28 4.72 5.45 -9.64
C ASN A 28 3.95 6.75 -9.91
N LEU A 29 2.81 6.69 -10.59
CA LEU A 29 1.95 7.86 -10.80
C LEU A 29 1.49 8.45 -9.47
N LEU A 30 1.03 7.63 -8.54
CA LEU A 30 0.63 8.07 -7.21
C LEU A 30 1.82 8.61 -6.40
N TYR A 31 2.98 8.00 -6.51
CA TYR A 31 4.20 8.44 -5.81
C TYR A 31 4.67 9.82 -6.29
N LEU A 32 4.66 10.05 -7.59
CA LEU A 32 5.10 11.31 -8.20
C LEU A 32 4.06 12.44 -8.06
N PHE A 33 2.80 12.10 -7.80
CA PHE A 33 1.74 13.12 -7.73
C PHE A 33 1.86 13.90 -6.40
N PRO A 34 1.98 15.24 -6.46
CA PRO A 34 2.09 16.07 -5.26
C PRO A 34 0.91 15.87 -4.32
N LYS A 35 1.15 15.49 -3.06
CA LYS A 35 0.12 15.11 -2.09
C LYS A 35 -0.96 16.17 -1.88
N ASN A 36 -0.55 17.43 -1.77
CA ASN A 36 -1.49 18.54 -1.54
C ASN A 36 -2.40 18.76 -2.75
N LEU A 37 -1.84 18.67 -3.97
CA LEU A 37 -2.62 18.76 -5.20
C LEU A 37 -3.52 17.54 -5.37
N PHE A 38 -3.02 16.34 -5.04
CA PHE A 38 -3.81 15.12 -5.06
C PHE A 38 -4.98 15.19 -4.09
N LYS A 39 -4.74 15.65 -2.85
CA LYS A 39 -5.78 15.85 -1.85
C LYS A 39 -6.80 16.91 -2.28
N PHE A 40 -6.36 17.97 -2.94
CA PHE A 40 -7.26 19.01 -3.44
C PHE A 40 -8.20 18.47 -4.54
N ILE A 41 -7.68 17.68 -5.48
CA ILE A 41 -8.44 17.17 -6.63
C ILE A 41 -9.28 15.94 -6.25
N PHE A 42 -8.71 15.00 -5.51
CA PHE A 42 -9.28 13.68 -5.26
C PHE A 42 -9.61 13.42 -3.78
N GLY A 43 -9.30 14.37 -2.89
CA GLY A 43 -9.45 14.17 -1.46
C GLY A 43 -10.87 13.86 -1.04
N TYR A 44 -11.03 12.74 -0.34
CA TYR A 44 -12.31 12.29 0.19
C TYR A 44 -12.59 12.95 1.55
N LYS A 45 -13.79 13.49 1.71
CA LYS A 45 -14.29 13.99 3.00
C LYS A 45 -15.03 12.87 3.73
N PHE A 46 -14.48 12.44 4.85
CA PHE A 46 -15.11 11.40 5.65
C PHE A 46 -16.42 11.87 6.31
N ASN A 47 -17.41 10.99 6.31
CA ASN A 47 -18.57 11.15 7.14
C ASN A 47 -18.23 10.58 8.53
N SER A 48 -18.44 11.37 9.59
CA SER A 48 -18.16 10.95 10.97
C SER A 48 -18.93 9.68 11.40
N LYS A 49 -20.07 9.41 10.76
CA LYS A 49 -20.88 8.21 11.04
C LYS A 49 -20.19 6.89 10.64
N ILE A 50 -19.20 6.92 9.73
CA ILE A 50 -18.47 5.71 9.31
C ILE A 50 -17.15 5.54 10.06
N SER A 51 -16.80 6.47 10.95
CA SER A 51 -15.60 6.31 11.77
C SER A 51 -15.74 5.10 12.67
N THR A 52 -14.64 4.38 12.84
CA THR A 52 -14.55 3.20 13.70
C THR A 52 -13.30 3.26 14.57
N GLN A 53 -13.19 2.32 15.48
CA GLN A 53 -12.02 2.19 16.36
C GLN A 53 -11.36 0.84 16.12
N ILE A 54 -10.04 0.88 15.91
CA ILE A 54 -9.19 -0.32 15.88
C ILE A 54 -8.20 -0.16 17.03
N PHE A 55 -8.21 -1.10 17.97
CA PHE A 55 -7.55 -0.96 19.26
C PHE A 55 -7.96 0.37 19.92
N ASN A 56 -6.99 1.20 20.30
CA ASN A 56 -7.23 2.52 20.90
C ASN A 56 -7.21 3.67 19.89
N ASN A 57 -7.12 3.38 18.57
CA ASN A 57 -7.04 4.41 17.53
C ASN A 57 -8.39 4.60 16.82
N LYS A 58 -8.87 5.83 16.81
CA LYS A 58 -10.03 6.21 16.01
C LYS A 58 -9.59 6.41 14.56
N ILE A 59 -10.16 5.64 13.66
CA ILE A 59 -9.92 5.74 12.22
C ILE A 59 -11.16 6.24 11.48
N PRO A 60 -10.98 7.04 10.40
CA PRO A 60 -12.09 7.73 9.75
C PRO A 60 -12.98 6.81 8.90
N SER A 61 -12.53 5.59 8.56
CA SER A 61 -13.27 4.62 7.77
C SER A 61 -12.83 3.19 8.12
N PRO A 62 -13.74 2.21 8.18
CA PRO A 62 -13.40 0.81 8.43
C PRO A 62 -12.72 0.12 7.23
N ILE A 63 -12.67 0.79 6.07
CA ILE A 63 -12.06 0.24 4.85
C ILE A 63 -10.61 0.70 4.77
N GLY A 64 -9.70 -0.25 4.69
CA GLY A 64 -8.26 -0.01 4.57
C GLY A 64 -7.64 -0.62 3.31
N ILE A 65 -6.39 -0.30 3.07
CA ILE A 65 -5.54 -0.93 2.06
C ILE A 65 -4.85 -2.13 2.70
N ALA A 66 -4.96 -3.30 2.07
CA ALA A 66 -4.29 -4.51 2.51
C ALA A 66 -2.80 -4.51 2.15
N ALA A 67 -2.01 -5.29 2.87
CA ALA A 67 -0.61 -5.56 2.55
C ALA A 67 -0.45 -6.03 1.10
N GLY A 68 0.65 -5.64 0.48
CA GLY A 68 0.97 -6.02 -0.90
C GLY A 68 0.59 -4.99 -1.96
N LEU A 69 -0.30 -4.04 -1.70
CA LEU A 69 -0.63 -2.98 -2.66
C LEU A 69 0.45 -1.88 -2.65
N ASP A 70 0.86 -1.42 -1.48
CA ASP A 70 2.01 -0.51 -1.32
C ASP A 70 3.08 -1.15 -0.44
N LYS A 71 3.96 -1.93 -1.06
CA LYS A 71 4.99 -2.70 -0.34
C LYS A 71 6.09 -1.82 0.25
N ASN A 72 6.28 -0.63 -0.30
CA ASN A 72 7.46 0.19 -0.05
C ASN A 72 7.14 1.60 0.44
N PHE A 73 5.93 1.84 0.92
CA PHE A 73 5.47 3.16 1.37
C PHE A 73 5.64 4.28 0.33
N LYS A 74 5.30 4.01 -0.91
CA LYS A 74 5.36 4.99 -2.00
C LYS A 74 4.04 5.75 -2.14
N SER A 75 2.95 5.04 -2.16
CA SER A 75 1.62 5.55 -2.54
C SER A 75 0.66 5.70 -1.37
N THR A 76 0.98 5.18 -0.21
CA THR A 76 0.12 5.19 0.99
C THR A 76 -0.44 6.57 1.32
N PRO A 77 0.34 7.68 1.32
CA PRO A 77 -0.24 9.00 1.61
C PRO A 77 -1.35 9.40 0.65
N ASN A 78 -1.23 9.05 -0.63
CA ASN A 78 -2.26 9.35 -1.63
C ASN A 78 -3.45 8.37 -1.54
N TYR A 79 -3.24 7.10 -1.21
CA TYR A 79 -4.33 6.18 -0.89
C TYR A 79 -5.17 6.67 0.29
N LEU A 80 -4.53 7.14 1.35
CA LEU A 80 -5.25 7.69 2.50
C LEU A 80 -6.07 8.94 2.14
N ASN A 81 -5.63 9.72 1.16
CA ASN A 81 -6.39 10.86 0.62
C ASN A 81 -7.61 10.43 -0.19
N LEU A 82 -7.60 9.24 -0.80
CA LEU A 82 -8.76 8.69 -1.54
C LEU A 82 -9.91 8.21 -0.64
N GLY A 83 -9.72 8.20 0.69
CA GLY A 83 -10.77 7.82 1.62
C GLY A 83 -10.60 6.46 2.29
N PHE A 84 -9.45 5.81 2.11
CA PHE A 84 -9.13 4.64 2.93
C PHE A 84 -8.84 5.06 4.36
N GLY A 85 -9.43 4.38 5.34
CA GLY A 85 -9.28 4.70 6.76
C GLY A 85 -7.87 4.46 7.27
N PHE A 86 -7.23 3.39 6.81
CA PHE A 86 -5.88 2.98 7.15
C PHE A 86 -5.19 2.27 5.97
N SER A 87 -3.91 2.02 6.10
CA SER A 87 -3.15 1.26 5.12
C SER A 87 -2.19 0.30 5.80
N VAL A 88 -2.16 -0.94 5.33
CA VAL A 88 -1.12 -1.91 5.66
C VAL A 88 -0.01 -1.79 4.62
N VAL A 89 1.15 -1.33 5.06
CA VAL A 89 2.35 -1.18 4.24
C VAL A 89 3.20 -2.43 4.34
N GLY A 90 3.68 -2.92 3.25
CA GLY A 90 4.58 -4.10 3.27
C GLY A 90 4.07 -5.24 2.38
N THR A 91 4.61 -6.44 2.56
CA THR A 91 5.46 -6.91 3.68
C THR A 91 6.91 -6.42 3.53
N VAL A 92 7.46 -5.89 4.60
CA VAL A 92 8.83 -5.34 4.65
C VAL A 92 9.80 -6.44 5.07
N MET A 93 10.88 -6.57 4.32
CA MET A 93 12.03 -7.43 4.66
C MET A 93 13.20 -6.56 5.13
N ILE A 94 14.08 -7.07 5.98
CA ILE A 94 15.29 -6.35 6.43
C ILE A 94 16.13 -5.97 5.21
N GLU A 95 16.50 -6.94 4.41
CA GLU A 95 17.30 -6.72 3.20
C GLU A 95 16.41 -6.59 1.95
N PRO A 96 16.87 -5.84 0.93
CA PRO A 96 16.19 -5.79 -0.36
C PRO A 96 15.99 -7.17 -0.97
N ARG A 97 14.78 -7.45 -1.43
CA ARG A 97 14.44 -8.74 -2.02
C ARG A 97 13.69 -8.55 -3.34
N LYS A 98 14.16 -9.22 -4.39
CA LYS A 98 13.53 -9.18 -5.72
C LYS A 98 12.24 -10.00 -5.80
N GLY A 99 12.11 -11.01 -4.92
CA GLY A 99 11.05 -12.02 -4.99
C GLY A 99 11.31 -13.05 -6.09
N ASN A 100 10.29 -13.83 -6.42
CA ASN A 100 10.39 -14.89 -7.43
C ASN A 100 10.63 -14.35 -8.85
N PRO A 101 11.17 -15.17 -9.77
CA PRO A 101 11.24 -14.85 -11.20
C PRO A 101 9.86 -14.52 -11.80
N LYS A 102 9.87 -13.72 -12.85
CA LYS A 102 8.65 -13.41 -13.61
C LYS A 102 8.39 -14.48 -14.70
N PRO A 103 7.12 -14.74 -15.07
CA PRO A 103 5.88 -14.12 -14.57
C PRO A 103 5.48 -14.68 -13.19
N ARG A 104 5.06 -13.81 -12.28
CA ARG A 104 4.72 -14.16 -10.89
C ARG A 104 3.41 -13.50 -10.40
N LEU A 105 2.72 -12.87 -11.32
CA LEU A 105 1.40 -12.28 -11.11
C LEU A 105 0.59 -12.50 -12.40
N ILE A 106 -0.45 -13.34 -12.31
CA ILE A 106 -1.24 -13.78 -13.45
C ILE A 106 -2.69 -13.39 -13.21
N ARG A 107 -3.30 -12.81 -14.25
CA ARG A 107 -4.73 -12.49 -14.25
C ARG A 107 -5.48 -13.58 -14.99
N ASP A 108 -6.27 -14.35 -14.26
CA ASP A 108 -7.24 -15.28 -14.85
C ASP A 108 -8.54 -14.52 -15.14
N LYS A 109 -8.79 -14.27 -16.42
CA LYS A 109 -9.98 -13.53 -16.87
C LYS A 109 -11.24 -14.39 -16.85
N SER A 110 -11.11 -15.71 -16.95
CA SER A 110 -12.25 -16.65 -16.99
C SER A 110 -12.88 -16.78 -15.62
N ASN A 111 -12.07 -16.81 -14.57
CA ASN A 111 -12.52 -16.96 -13.19
C ASN A 111 -12.56 -15.61 -12.43
N ASN A 112 -12.18 -14.49 -13.06
CA ASN A 112 -12.02 -13.18 -12.40
C ASN A 112 -11.03 -13.21 -11.23
N GLU A 113 -9.94 -13.96 -11.36
CA GLU A 113 -8.95 -14.17 -10.33
C GLU A 113 -7.64 -13.45 -10.64
N LEU A 114 -6.89 -13.12 -9.57
CA LEU A 114 -5.53 -12.65 -9.62
C LEU A 114 -4.65 -13.59 -8.78
N ILE A 115 -3.84 -14.39 -9.46
CA ILE A 115 -2.98 -15.39 -8.83
C ILE A 115 -1.57 -14.83 -8.72
N ASN A 116 -0.93 -14.97 -7.56
CA ASN A 116 0.44 -14.51 -7.38
C ASN A 116 1.34 -15.53 -6.69
N SER A 117 2.63 -15.41 -7.01
CA SER A 117 3.74 -16.08 -6.33
C SER A 117 4.90 -15.10 -6.14
N LEU A 118 4.62 -13.94 -5.54
CA LEU A 118 5.57 -12.81 -5.47
C LEU A 118 6.76 -13.07 -4.56
N SER A 119 6.61 -13.82 -3.47
CA SER A 119 7.66 -14.13 -2.48
C SER A 119 8.29 -12.87 -1.87
N PHE A 120 7.46 -11.99 -1.31
CA PHE A 120 7.83 -10.80 -0.53
C PHE A 120 8.89 -9.88 -1.20
N PRO A 121 8.67 -9.37 -2.43
CA PRO A 121 9.56 -8.36 -2.99
C PRO A 121 9.51 -7.09 -2.15
N SER A 122 10.68 -6.60 -1.72
CA SER A 122 10.81 -5.44 -0.84
C SER A 122 12.06 -4.64 -1.22
N GLU A 123 12.03 -3.33 -1.03
CA GLU A 123 13.21 -2.47 -1.18
C GLU A 123 14.08 -2.43 0.10
N GLY A 124 13.69 -3.20 1.11
CA GLY A 124 14.39 -3.30 2.38
C GLY A 124 14.01 -2.23 3.39
N SER A 125 14.20 -2.55 4.66
CA SER A 125 13.81 -1.71 5.79
C SER A 125 14.41 -0.32 5.75
N LYS A 126 15.67 -0.19 5.39
CA LYS A 126 16.37 1.12 5.33
C LYS A 126 15.71 2.08 4.35
N ALA A 127 15.34 1.60 3.15
CA ALA A 127 14.70 2.45 2.13
C ALA A 127 13.29 2.87 2.54
N ILE A 128 12.53 1.95 3.14
CA ILE A 128 11.17 2.21 3.60
C ILE A 128 11.17 3.16 4.80
N LEU A 129 12.05 2.95 5.76
CA LEU A 129 12.22 3.83 6.92
C LEU A 129 12.60 5.26 6.51
N LYS A 130 13.48 5.41 5.51
CA LYS A 130 13.81 6.72 4.94
C LYS A 130 12.57 7.41 4.37
N ARG A 131 11.70 6.68 3.67
CA ARG A 131 10.44 7.24 3.14
C ARG A 131 9.44 7.58 4.24
N LEU A 132 9.31 6.76 5.26
CA LEU A 132 8.46 7.05 6.42
C LEU A 132 8.89 8.34 7.13
N LYS A 133 10.19 8.55 7.29
CA LYS A 133 10.74 9.77 7.89
C LYS A 133 10.53 11.02 7.02
N SER A 134 10.60 10.89 5.69
CA SER A 134 10.46 12.01 4.75
C SER A 134 9.01 12.30 4.33
N ASN A 135 8.12 11.33 4.50
CA ASN A 135 6.74 11.40 4.05
C ASN A 135 5.79 11.28 5.23
N SER A 136 5.11 12.34 5.58
CA SER A 136 4.10 12.31 6.63
C SER A 136 2.85 11.54 6.21
N ALA A 137 2.62 10.38 6.82
CA ALA A 137 1.31 9.78 6.93
C ALA A 137 0.97 9.68 8.43
N PRO A 138 -0.30 9.83 8.82
CA PRO A 138 -0.67 9.73 10.22
C PRO A 138 -0.34 8.33 10.74
N LYS A 139 0.47 8.26 11.80
CA LYS A 139 0.86 6.99 12.45
C LYS A 139 -0.38 6.17 12.83
N GLU A 140 -1.44 6.84 13.26
CA GLU A 140 -2.71 6.27 13.71
C GLU A 140 -3.50 5.58 12.58
N ARG A 141 -3.02 5.72 11.34
CA ARG A 141 -3.63 5.11 10.14
C ARG A 141 -2.69 4.16 9.41
N LEU A 142 -1.55 3.82 10.02
CA LEU A 142 -0.57 2.90 9.46
C LEU A 142 -0.49 1.61 10.25
N ILE A 143 -0.56 0.50 9.53
CA ILE A 143 -0.12 -0.82 9.95
C ILE A 143 1.07 -1.17 9.08
N ILE A 144 2.11 -1.77 9.64
CA ILE A 144 3.28 -2.20 8.86
C ILE A 144 3.38 -3.71 8.98
N SER A 145 3.27 -4.39 7.82
CA SER A 145 3.48 -5.82 7.70
C SER A 145 4.98 -6.08 7.57
N VAL A 146 5.52 -6.91 8.47
CA VAL A 146 6.95 -7.23 8.55
C VAL A 146 7.19 -8.72 8.41
N SER A 147 8.34 -9.09 7.89
CA SER A 147 8.78 -10.48 7.80
C SER A 147 10.31 -10.56 7.83
N GLY A 148 10.83 -11.76 7.98
CA GLY A 148 12.26 -12.05 7.97
C GLY A 148 12.54 -13.48 7.51
N LYS A 149 13.80 -13.81 7.31
CA LYS A 149 14.27 -15.18 7.05
C LYS A 149 14.53 -15.95 8.34
N SER A 150 14.64 -15.25 9.45
CA SER A 150 14.80 -15.78 10.80
C SER A 150 13.97 -14.96 11.80
N GLU A 151 13.86 -15.47 13.02
CA GLU A 151 13.18 -14.76 14.11
C GLU A 151 13.89 -13.46 14.46
N GLU A 152 15.22 -13.44 14.44
CA GLU A 152 16.02 -12.25 14.71
C GLU A 152 15.73 -11.13 13.69
N GLU A 153 15.64 -11.44 12.38
CA GLU A 153 15.26 -10.48 11.35
C GLU A 153 13.85 -9.93 11.56
N ILE A 154 12.91 -10.77 12.01
CA ILE A 154 11.54 -10.34 12.33
C ILE A 154 11.53 -9.39 13.51
N ILE A 155 12.23 -9.73 14.59
CA ILE A 155 12.35 -8.90 15.79
C ILE A 155 13.03 -7.55 15.43
N GLU A 156 14.11 -7.58 14.66
CA GLU A 156 14.77 -6.36 14.19
C GLU A 156 13.80 -5.46 13.40
N ASN A 157 13.01 -6.02 12.48
CA ASN A 157 12.00 -5.28 11.75
C ASN A 157 10.92 -4.69 12.68
N ILE A 158 10.44 -5.44 13.66
CA ILE A 158 9.47 -4.97 14.65
C ILE A 158 10.02 -3.73 15.36
N LEU A 159 11.23 -3.82 15.92
CA LEU A 159 11.87 -2.72 16.65
C LEU A 159 12.12 -1.49 15.77
N LEU A 160 12.41 -1.68 14.48
CA LEU A 160 12.61 -0.58 13.54
C LEU A 160 11.32 0.19 13.24
N PHE A 161 10.16 -0.49 13.23
CA PHE A 161 8.92 0.10 12.72
C PHE A 161 7.85 0.37 13.76
N GLU A 162 7.92 -0.19 14.98
CA GLU A 162 6.90 -0.03 16.02
C GLU A 162 6.55 1.42 16.37
N SER A 163 7.54 2.32 16.30
CA SER A 163 7.32 3.75 16.58
C SER A 163 6.61 4.50 15.44
N TYR A 164 6.50 3.92 14.23
CA TYR A 164 5.96 4.56 13.02
C TYR A 164 4.55 4.15 12.65
N CYS A 165 3.96 3.18 13.33
CA CYS A 165 2.62 2.66 13.06
C CYS A 165 1.85 2.45 14.36
N PHE A 166 0.54 2.23 14.25
CA PHE A 166 -0.27 1.91 15.43
C PHE A 166 -0.38 0.41 15.67
N ALA A 167 -0.04 -0.40 14.69
CA ALA A 167 0.01 -1.85 14.78
C ALA A 167 1.00 -2.45 13.79
N LEU A 168 1.48 -3.63 14.08
CA LEU A 168 2.31 -4.48 13.21
C LEU A 168 1.54 -5.75 12.85
N GLU A 169 1.79 -6.25 11.64
CA GLU A 169 1.31 -7.52 11.10
C GLU A 169 2.48 -8.44 10.78
#